data_82e753beb9e829b52370c3911f16ba9b
#
_entry.id   82e753beb9e829b52370c3911f16ba9b
#
_cell.length_a   1.000
_cell.length_b   1.000
_cell.length_c   1.000
_cell.angle_alpha   90.00
_cell.angle_beta   90.00
_cell.angle_gamma   90.00
#
_symmetry.space_group_name_H-M   'P 1'
#
loop_
_entity.id
_entity.type
_entity.pdbx_description
1 polymer ?
#
loop_
_entity_poly.entity_id
_entity_poly.type
_entity_poly.pdbx_seq_one_letter_code
_entity_poly.pdbx_strand_id
1 'polypeptide(L)'
;MDTMAPIRPTVQRPRRISLSAGPAAAAEARSQVRAAICAWGIPVDPPVAVLLTSELVTNAIRHEAGETVLLVITCACGQLRVDVHDTSWSVPVPVDAPADEETGRGLMLVASLSTDWGFYRTPAGKAVYFTLAFQADLDEDTSCPQGDRSRVR
;
A
#
# COMPACT_ATOMS: atom_id res chain seq x y z
N MET A 1 -32.56 21.98 7.45
CA MET A 1 -32.08 21.04 6.45
C MET A 1 -30.78 20.45 6.91
N ASP A 2 -30.90 19.37 7.61
CA ASP A 2 -29.72 18.68 8.08
C ASP A 2 -29.22 17.77 7.02
N THR A 3 -28.24 18.26 6.29
CA THR A 3 -27.33 17.38 5.61
C THR A 3 -26.53 16.65 6.68
N MET A 4 -27.08 15.57 7.18
CA MET A 4 -26.26 14.66 7.91
C MET A 4 -25.12 14.24 7.02
N ALA A 5 -23.91 14.67 7.38
CA ALA A 5 -22.74 14.10 6.77
C ALA A 5 -22.85 12.58 6.88
N PRO A 6 -22.68 11.83 5.80
CA PRO A 6 -22.78 10.39 5.90
C PRO A 6 -21.79 9.91 6.95
N ILE A 7 -22.28 9.15 7.91
CA ILE A 7 -21.43 8.46 8.88
C ILE A 7 -20.55 7.54 8.04
N ARG A 8 -19.31 7.95 7.84
CA ARG A 8 -18.36 7.11 7.12
C ARG A 8 -18.02 5.92 8.00
N PRO A 9 -18.23 4.71 7.51
CA PRO A 9 -17.76 3.56 8.27
C PRO A 9 -16.25 3.72 8.46
N THR A 10 -15.78 3.54 9.68
CA THR A 10 -14.39 3.62 10.07
C THR A 10 -13.51 2.58 9.36
N VAL A 11 -14.13 1.52 8.87
CA VAL A 11 -13.47 0.44 8.15
C VAL A 11 -14.14 0.29 6.79
N GLN A 12 -13.36 0.46 5.73
CA GLN A 12 -13.81 0.23 4.37
C GLN A 12 -13.55 -1.22 3.98
N ARG A 13 -14.41 -1.75 3.12
CA ARG A 13 -14.18 -3.08 2.54
C ARG A 13 -12.89 -3.06 1.73
N PRO A 14 -11.96 -4.00 1.96
CA PRO A 14 -10.72 -4.08 1.16
C PRO A 14 -11.00 -4.22 -0.33
N ARG A 15 -10.20 -3.55 -1.13
CA ARG A 15 -10.17 -3.75 -2.58
C ARG A 15 -9.01 -4.67 -2.93
N ARG A 16 -9.31 -5.73 -3.63
CA ARG A 16 -8.34 -6.74 -4.06
C ARG A 16 -8.33 -6.79 -5.57
N ILE A 17 -7.19 -6.50 -6.17
CA ILE A 17 -7.04 -6.41 -7.62
C ILE A 17 -5.86 -7.27 -8.05
N SER A 18 -6.11 -8.27 -8.91
CA SER A 18 -5.05 -9.01 -9.59
C SER A 18 -4.54 -8.19 -10.77
N LEU A 19 -3.24 -7.94 -10.78
CA LEU A 19 -2.57 -7.24 -11.86
C LEU A 19 -1.74 -8.23 -12.67
N SER A 20 -1.83 -8.17 -13.98
CA SER A 20 -0.92 -8.91 -14.85
C SER A 20 0.47 -8.30 -14.76
N ALA A 21 1.47 -9.11 -14.41
CA ALA A 21 2.85 -8.63 -14.31
C ALA A 21 3.34 -8.16 -15.68
N GLY A 22 3.53 -6.87 -15.81
CA GLY A 22 3.96 -6.26 -17.06
C GLY A 22 3.98 -4.75 -16.97
N PRO A 23 4.29 -4.05 -18.09
CA PRO A 23 4.48 -2.59 -18.09
C PRO A 23 3.23 -1.79 -17.65
N ALA A 24 2.05 -2.34 -17.87
CA ALA A 24 0.79 -1.67 -17.53
C ALA A 24 0.39 -1.80 -16.07
N ALA A 25 1.00 -2.71 -15.32
CA ALA A 25 0.58 -3.02 -13.95
C ALA A 25 0.69 -1.83 -13.01
N ALA A 26 1.76 -1.08 -13.08
CA ALA A 26 1.95 0.11 -12.25
C ALA A 26 0.91 1.19 -12.55
N ALA A 27 0.58 1.41 -13.82
CA ALA A 27 -0.44 2.37 -14.21
C ALA A 27 -1.83 1.96 -13.71
N GLU A 28 -2.16 0.68 -13.81
CA GLU A 28 -3.43 0.14 -13.30
C GLU A 28 -3.50 0.27 -11.76
N ALA A 29 -2.42 -0.07 -11.07
CA ALA A 29 -2.35 0.06 -9.62
C ALA A 29 -2.54 1.52 -9.17
N ARG A 30 -1.90 2.48 -9.84
CA ARG A 30 -2.07 3.90 -9.55
C ARG A 30 -3.52 4.34 -9.70
N SER A 31 -4.17 3.90 -10.78
CA SER A 31 -5.56 4.20 -11.03
C SER A 31 -6.48 3.65 -9.94
N GLN A 32 -6.25 2.43 -9.50
CA GLN A 32 -7.03 1.79 -8.45
C GLN A 32 -6.86 2.48 -7.09
N VAL A 33 -5.65 2.87 -6.73
CA VAL A 33 -5.39 3.58 -5.46
C VAL A 33 -6.03 4.97 -5.49
N ARG A 34 -5.89 5.69 -6.60
CA ARG A 34 -6.53 7.01 -6.76
C ARG A 34 -8.05 6.91 -6.66
N ALA A 35 -8.65 5.92 -7.30
CA ALA A 35 -10.08 5.67 -7.23
C ALA A 35 -10.55 5.35 -5.81
N ALA A 36 -9.79 4.55 -5.07
CA ALA A 36 -10.10 4.21 -3.69
C ALA A 36 -10.06 5.45 -2.77
N ILE A 37 -9.02 6.26 -2.89
CA ILE A 37 -8.88 7.51 -2.11
C ILE A 37 -10.08 8.43 -2.37
N CYS A 38 -10.46 8.58 -3.63
CA CYS A 38 -11.59 9.39 -4.04
C CYS A 38 -12.92 8.82 -3.49
N ALA A 39 -13.15 7.54 -3.71
CA ALA A 39 -14.40 6.88 -3.29
C ALA A 39 -14.57 6.87 -1.77
N TRP A 40 -13.50 6.69 -1.04
CA TRP A 40 -13.52 6.67 0.44
C TRP A 40 -13.43 8.09 1.03
N GLY A 41 -13.07 9.08 0.23
CA GLY A 41 -12.97 10.46 0.67
C GLY A 41 -11.96 10.66 1.81
N ILE A 42 -10.86 9.95 1.77
CA ILE A 42 -9.85 10.01 2.83
C ILE A 42 -8.85 11.14 2.56
N PRO A 43 -8.41 11.85 3.61
CA PRO A 43 -7.55 13.02 3.46
C PRO A 43 -6.06 12.66 3.41
N VAL A 44 -5.69 11.75 2.52
CA VAL A 44 -4.28 11.48 2.20
C VAL A 44 -3.92 12.21 0.91
N ASP A 45 -2.64 12.54 0.75
CA ASP A 45 -2.14 13.16 -0.46
C ASP A 45 -2.11 12.13 -1.61
N PRO A 46 -3.00 12.23 -2.61
CA PRO A 46 -3.06 11.24 -3.68
C PRO A 46 -1.75 11.08 -4.46
N PRO A 47 -1.01 12.15 -4.81
CA PRO A 47 0.29 11.98 -5.47
C PRO A 47 1.28 11.13 -4.68
N VAL A 48 1.34 11.27 -3.37
CA VAL A 48 2.22 10.46 -2.51
C VAL A 48 1.78 9.01 -2.53
N ALA A 49 0.50 8.74 -2.29
CA ALA A 49 -0.04 7.37 -2.29
C ALA A 49 0.19 6.67 -3.64
N VAL A 50 -0.01 7.39 -4.73
CA VAL A 50 0.19 6.88 -6.10
C VAL A 50 1.66 6.59 -6.36
N LEU A 51 2.55 7.47 -5.94
CA LEU A 51 4.00 7.27 -6.09
C LEU A 51 4.46 6.02 -5.33
N LEU A 52 4.08 5.88 -4.08
CA LEU A 52 4.49 4.74 -3.24
C LEU A 52 3.93 3.42 -3.79
N THR A 53 2.69 3.43 -4.26
CA THR A 53 2.08 2.26 -4.91
C THR A 53 2.87 1.85 -6.14
N SER A 54 3.23 2.81 -6.97
CA SER A 54 4.05 2.60 -8.17
C SER A 54 5.36 1.91 -7.84
N GLU A 55 6.04 2.37 -6.79
CA GLU A 55 7.33 1.82 -6.37
C GLU A 55 7.19 0.37 -5.88
N LEU A 56 6.16 0.08 -5.08
CA LEU A 56 5.94 -1.29 -4.61
C LEU A 56 5.59 -2.24 -5.76
N VAL A 57 4.75 -1.81 -6.69
CA VAL A 57 4.35 -2.64 -7.82
C VAL A 57 5.51 -2.87 -8.77
N THR A 58 6.28 -1.84 -9.10
CA THR A 58 7.47 -1.96 -9.93
C THR A 58 8.49 -2.91 -9.31
N ASN A 59 8.71 -2.80 -8.01
CA ASN A 59 9.62 -3.68 -7.28
C ASN A 59 9.12 -5.14 -7.30
N ALA A 60 7.84 -5.37 -7.08
CA ALA A 60 7.25 -6.70 -7.13
C ALA A 60 7.40 -7.34 -8.51
N ILE A 61 7.16 -6.59 -9.58
CA ILE A 61 7.27 -7.08 -10.96
C ILE A 61 8.71 -7.48 -11.31
N ARG A 62 9.70 -6.72 -10.84
CA ARG A 62 11.11 -7.05 -11.08
C ARG A 62 11.54 -8.36 -10.47
N HIS A 63 10.92 -8.73 -9.35
CA HIS A 63 11.26 -9.94 -8.60
C HIS A 63 10.25 -11.06 -8.81
N GLU A 64 9.21 -10.82 -9.62
CA GLU A 64 8.12 -11.75 -9.83
C GLU A 64 8.55 -12.90 -10.73
N ALA A 65 8.34 -14.12 -10.23
CA ALA A 65 8.52 -15.34 -11.02
C ALA A 65 7.21 -15.81 -11.67
N GLY A 66 6.08 -15.22 -11.28
CA GLY A 66 4.75 -15.54 -11.77
C GLY A 66 4.20 -14.52 -12.74
N GLU A 67 2.93 -14.71 -13.12
CA GLU A 67 2.25 -13.87 -14.11
C GLU A 67 1.42 -12.76 -13.49
N THR A 68 1.16 -12.82 -12.18
CA THR A 68 0.26 -11.88 -11.50
C THR A 68 0.83 -11.37 -10.19
N VAL A 69 0.45 -10.15 -9.89
CA VAL A 69 0.72 -9.48 -8.62
C VAL A 69 -0.63 -9.09 -8.02
N LEU A 70 -0.84 -9.31 -6.74
CA LEU A 70 -2.08 -8.94 -6.06
C LEU A 70 -1.89 -7.62 -5.32
N LEU A 71 -2.73 -6.65 -5.66
CA LEU A 71 -2.83 -5.36 -4.97
C LEU A 71 -3.99 -5.41 -3.99
N VAL A 72 -3.75 -5.07 -2.74
CA VAL A 72 -4.79 -4.97 -1.72
C VAL A 72 -4.76 -3.57 -1.13
N ILE A 73 -5.88 -2.87 -1.19
CA ILE A 73 -6.04 -1.51 -0.69
C ILE A 73 -7.04 -1.55 0.47
N THR A 74 -6.61 -1.10 1.63
CA THR A 74 -7.45 -1.06 2.83
C THR A 74 -7.41 0.33 3.48
N CYS A 75 -8.50 0.68 4.11
CA CYS A 75 -8.60 1.88 4.92
C CYS A 75 -9.26 1.51 6.24
N ALA A 76 -8.54 1.66 7.32
CA ALA A 76 -9.02 1.41 8.67
C ALA A 76 -8.17 2.17 9.67
N CYS A 77 -8.75 2.52 10.82
CA CYS A 77 -7.99 3.09 11.93
C CYS A 77 -7.19 4.35 11.59
N GLY A 78 -7.74 5.21 10.73
CA GLY A 78 -7.08 6.45 10.32
C GLY A 78 -5.86 6.23 9.44
N GLN A 79 -5.80 5.12 8.72
CA GLN A 79 -4.70 4.81 7.81
C GLN A 79 -5.19 4.26 6.48
N LEU A 80 -4.59 4.75 5.40
CA LEU A 80 -4.60 4.05 4.13
C LEU A 80 -3.46 3.03 4.15
N ARG A 81 -3.76 1.80 3.77
CA ARG A 81 -2.76 0.75 3.64
C ARG A 81 -2.81 0.13 2.26
N VAL A 82 -1.67 -0.06 1.66
CA VAL A 82 -1.51 -0.73 0.36
C VAL A 82 -0.54 -1.89 0.54
N ASP A 83 -1.00 -3.08 0.21
CA ASP A 83 -0.18 -4.30 0.22
C ASP A 83 -0.02 -4.79 -1.23
N VAL A 84 1.17 -5.18 -1.60
CA VAL A 84 1.47 -5.77 -2.90
C VAL A 84 2.05 -7.17 -2.67
N HIS A 85 1.33 -8.18 -3.14
CA HIS A 85 1.70 -9.59 -2.98
C HIS A 85 2.36 -10.10 -4.26
N ASP A 86 3.49 -10.77 -4.12
CA ASP A 86 4.16 -11.45 -5.20
C ASP A 86 4.58 -12.86 -4.79
N THR A 87 5.09 -13.65 -5.73
CA THR A 87 5.50 -15.03 -5.49
C THR A 87 7.00 -15.17 -5.24
N SER A 88 7.72 -14.06 -5.15
CA SER A 88 9.14 -14.06 -4.88
C SER A 88 9.44 -14.30 -3.39
N TRP A 89 10.51 -14.99 -3.12
CA TRP A 89 11.04 -15.19 -1.77
C TRP A 89 12.15 -14.20 -1.42
N SER A 90 12.50 -13.29 -2.33
CA SER A 90 13.52 -12.27 -2.10
C SER A 90 13.07 -11.26 -1.05
N VAL A 91 13.92 -11.00 -0.08
CA VAL A 91 13.65 -10.01 0.97
C VAL A 91 13.84 -8.61 0.40
N PRO A 92 12.83 -7.72 0.50
CA PRO A 92 12.99 -6.33 0.09
C PRO A 92 13.88 -5.59 1.08
N VAL A 93 14.96 -4.99 0.60
CA VAL A 93 15.87 -4.20 1.42
C VAL A 93 15.99 -2.82 0.80
N PRO A 94 15.73 -1.74 1.57
CA PRO A 94 16.10 -0.42 1.12
C PRO A 94 17.62 -0.32 1.14
N VAL A 95 18.22 -0.19 -0.03
CA VAL A 95 19.67 -0.09 -0.17
C VAL A 95 20.04 1.36 -0.40
N ASP A 96 21.07 1.82 0.30
CA ASP A 96 21.76 3.07 -0.05
C ASP A 96 22.56 2.82 -1.33
N ALA A 97 21.80 2.75 -2.44
CA ALA A 97 22.33 2.29 -3.70
C ALA A 97 22.99 3.44 -4.49
N PRO A 98 24.03 3.16 -5.29
CA PRO A 98 24.54 4.11 -6.24
C PRO A 98 23.42 4.65 -7.15
N ALA A 99 23.61 5.85 -7.69
CA ALA A 99 22.59 6.61 -8.40
C ALA A 99 21.92 5.91 -9.60
N ASP A 100 22.48 4.80 -10.04
CA ASP A 100 22.06 4.00 -11.20
C ASP A 100 21.31 2.71 -10.84
N GLU A 101 21.19 2.36 -9.55
CA GLU A 101 20.41 1.21 -9.12
C GLU A 101 18.98 1.63 -8.72
N GLU A 102 18.04 1.47 -9.63
CA GLU A 102 16.65 1.91 -9.44
C GLU A 102 15.92 1.17 -8.34
N THR A 103 16.26 -0.09 -8.07
CA THR A 103 15.51 -0.96 -7.16
C THR A 103 15.60 -0.51 -5.69
N GLY A 104 16.76 -0.11 -5.22
CA GLY A 104 16.97 0.35 -3.86
C GLY A 104 16.34 1.71 -3.57
N ARG A 105 16.21 2.54 -4.59
CA ARG A 105 15.63 3.89 -4.48
C ARG A 105 14.13 3.87 -4.21
N GLY A 106 13.40 2.96 -4.85
CA GLY A 106 11.96 2.85 -4.67
C GLY A 106 11.60 2.58 -3.22
N LEU A 107 12.28 1.63 -2.59
CA LEU A 107 12.07 1.32 -1.17
C LEU A 107 12.54 2.43 -0.24
N MET A 108 13.58 3.17 -0.62
CA MET A 108 14.02 4.37 0.13
C MET A 108 12.93 5.45 0.12
N LEU A 109 12.27 5.68 -1.01
CA LEU A 109 11.14 6.59 -1.10
C LEU A 109 9.97 6.13 -0.23
N VAL A 110 9.66 4.85 -0.27
CA VAL A 110 8.62 4.27 0.58
C VAL A 110 8.95 4.47 2.05
N ALA A 111 10.19 4.18 2.46
CA ALA A 111 10.63 4.38 3.83
C ALA A 111 10.56 5.84 4.28
N SER A 112 10.85 6.78 3.38
CA SER A 112 10.90 8.21 3.70
C SER A 112 9.51 8.85 3.76
N LEU A 113 8.60 8.45 2.89
CA LEU A 113 7.32 9.12 2.69
C LEU A 113 6.13 8.42 3.33
N SER A 114 6.26 7.15 3.69
CA SER A 114 5.20 6.41 4.36
C SER A 114 5.21 6.66 5.87
N THR A 115 4.06 6.47 6.50
CA THR A 115 3.96 6.46 7.96
C THR A 115 4.64 5.20 8.51
N ASP A 116 4.40 4.08 7.86
CA ASP A 116 5.04 2.80 8.15
C ASP A 116 5.14 2.00 6.86
N TRP A 117 6.11 1.10 6.79
CA TRP A 117 6.25 0.17 5.70
C TRP A 117 6.90 -1.11 6.20
N GLY A 118 6.75 -2.18 5.47
CA GLY A 118 7.37 -3.45 5.83
C GLY A 118 7.03 -4.53 4.84
N PHE A 119 7.35 -5.74 5.22
CA PHE A 119 6.99 -6.92 4.44
C PHE A 119 6.68 -8.09 5.37
N TYR A 120 5.97 -9.07 4.84
CA TYR A 120 5.70 -10.32 5.53
C TYR A 120 5.64 -11.45 4.52
N ARG A 121 5.93 -12.65 5.00
CA ARG A 121 5.87 -13.85 4.16
C ARG A 121 4.43 -14.34 4.09
N THR A 122 4.08 -14.83 2.91
CA THR A 122 2.78 -15.46 2.65
C THR A 122 3.00 -16.90 2.18
N PRO A 123 1.98 -17.78 2.18
CA PRO A 123 2.13 -19.12 1.63
C PRO A 123 2.62 -19.16 0.20
N ALA A 124 2.31 -18.15 -0.61
CA ALA A 124 2.68 -18.07 -2.01
C ALA A 124 3.98 -17.31 -2.28
N GLY A 125 4.48 -16.53 -1.31
CA GLY A 125 5.67 -15.71 -1.50
C GLY A 125 5.82 -14.67 -0.41
N LYS A 126 5.61 -13.40 -0.76
CA LYS A 126 5.68 -12.29 0.20
C LYS A 126 4.69 -11.18 -0.16
N ALA A 127 4.44 -10.32 0.80
CA ALA A 127 3.76 -9.07 0.59
C ALA A 127 4.60 -7.92 1.14
N VAL A 128 4.66 -6.83 0.40
CA VAL A 128 5.29 -5.58 0.83
C VAL A 128 4.18 -4.55 0.98
N TYR A 129 4.21 -3.76 2.03
CA TYR A 129 3.16 -2.79 2.30
C TYR A 129 3.70 -1.43 2.73
N PHE A 130 2.88 -0.42 2.56
CA PHE A 130 3.05 0.86 3.22
C PHE A 130 1.72 1.33 3.82
N THR A 131 1.80 2.21 4.80
CA THR A 131 0.66 2.91 5.36
C THR A 131 0.88 4.42 5.29
N LEU A 132 -0.22 5.15 5.12
CA LEU A 132 -0.27 6.60 5.24
C LEU A 132 -1.34 6.95 6.26
N ALA A 133 -0.91 7.46 7.41
CA ALA A 133 -1.83 7.91 8.44
C ALA A 133 -2.46 9.24 8.05
N PHE A 134 -3.71 9.42 8.42
CA PHE A 134 -4.41 10.69 8.30
C PHE A 134 -5.19 10.96 9.58
N GLN A 135 -5.55 12.21 9.83
CA GLN A 135 -6.40 12.54 10.95
C GLN A 135 -7.85 12.18 10.62
N ALA A 136 -8.33 11.09 11.23
CA ALA A 136 -9.75 10.84 11.31
C ALA A 136 -10.33 11.77 12.39
N ASP A 137 -11.53 12.29 12.15
CA ASP A 137 -12.24 13.02 13.19
C ASP A 137 -12.36 12.13 14.44
N LEU A 138 -11.92 12.68 15.58
CA LEU A 138 -11.60 11.94 16.80
C LEU A 138 -12.81 11.37 17.56
N ASP A 139 -13.96 11.24 16.95
CA ASP A 139 -15.19 10.89 17.67
C ASP A 139 -15.47 9.38 17.78
N GLU A 140 -14.50 8.53 17.49
CA GLU A 140 -14.78 7.11 17.53
C GLU A 140 -13.72 6.29 18.24
N ASP A 141 -14.15 5.80 19.37
CA ASP A 141 -13.56 4.70 20.12
C ASP A 141 -13.53 3.43 19.26
N THR A 142 -12.66 3.43 18.29
CA THR A 142 -12.48 2.26 17.44
C THR A 142 -11.24 1.53 17.94
N SER A 143 -11.47 0.46 18.64
CA SER A 143 -10.43 -0.50 18.94
C SER A 143 -9.89 -1.06 17.64
N CYS A 144 -8.86 -0.43 17.13
CA CYS A 144 -8.11 -0.98 16.01
C CYS A 144 -7.50 -2.31 16.43
N PRO A 145 -7.77 -3.39 15.73
CA PRO A 145 -7.02 -4.61 15.97
C PRO A 145 -5.55 -4.28 15.76
N GLN A 146 -4.78 -4.41 16.82
CA GLN A 146 -3.33 -4.31 16.71
C GLN A 146 -2.89 -5.47 15.83
N GLY A 147 -2.61 -5.16 14.58
CA GLY A 147 -2.01 -6.12 13.68
C GLY A 147 -0.73 -6.66 14.28
N ASP A 148 -0.57 -7.95 14.12
CA ASP A 148 0.62 -8.67 14.55
C ASP A 148 1.88 -7.90 14.13
N ARG A 149 2.59 -7.41 15.13
CA ARG A 149 3.85 -6.68 14.95
C ARG A 149 5.01 -7.64 14.74
N SER A 150 4.84 -8.62 13.91
CA SER A 150 5.99 -9.40 13.47
C SER A 150 6.81 -8.59 12.47
N ARG A 151 7.35 -7.47 12.95
CA ARG A 151 8.42 -6.78 12.26
C ARG A 151 9.65 -7.64 12.34
N VAL A 152 10.00 -8.24 11.25
CA VAL A 152 11.37 -8.69 11.06
C VAL A 152 12.16 -7.46 10.65
N ARG A 153 12.86 -6.91 11.59
CA ARG A 153 13.88 -5.87 11.32
C ARG A 153 15.10 -6.54 10.66
#